data_5dc864db406ef75449bb87cefa75ff18
#
_entry.id   5dc864db406ef75449bb87cefa75ff18
#
_cell.length_a   1.000
_cell.length_b   1.000
_cell.length_c   1.000
_cell.angle_alpha   90.00
_cell.angle_beta   90.00
_cell.angle_gamma   90.00
#
_symmetry.space_group_name_H-M   'P 1'
#
loop_
_entity.id
_entity.type
_entity.pdbx_description
1 polymer ?
#
loop_
_entity_poly.entity_id
_entity_poly.type
_entity_poly.pdbx_seq_one_letter_code
_entity_poly.pdbx_strand_id
1 'polypeptide(L)'
;RPPGSLSDATPAAPAGEPHLAGDAAARCGGLHRLHMARFASPGLRWALFGFGLLGCLMIATGMVLWSVKRSAQAQRKVATQATPAPQRLPLGERMVAGLNIGTLAGLPLACAVFLAANRLLPLELPQRADTELACFFATWGLALVWGLLCPRRLGWTAVLGLAAAAWALLPVLNALTTSAHLGATLPAGDWTWAALDLAFLAAGAVLGAVAWHLHRH
;
A
#
# COMPACT_ATOMS: atom_id res chain seq x y z
N ARG A 1 13.71 34.56 -71.31
CA ARG A 1 12.74 33.60 -70.71
C ARG A 1 13.34 33.04 -69.44
N PRO A 2 12.78 33.25 -68.25
CA PRO A 2 13.19 32.56 -67.05
C PRO A 2 12.47 31.18 -67.00
N PRO A 3 13.12 30.13 -66.41
CA PRO A 3 12.52 28.82 -66.26
C PRO A 3 11.54 28.81 -65.09
N GLY A 4 10.48 28.02 -65.28
CA GLY A 4 9.29 27.96 -64.43
C GLY A 4 9.55 27.48 -63.03
N SER A 5 8.82 28.09 -62.09
CA SER A 5 8.66 27.66 -60.72
C SER A 5 7.87 26.37 -60.63
N LEU A 6 8.52 25.30 -60.26
CA LEU A 6 7.83 24.08 -59.77
C LEU A 6 7.14 24.49 -58.44
N SER A 7 5.85 24.52 -58.48
CA SER A 7 5.00 24.64 -57.28
C SER A 7 5.15 23.34 -56.45
N ASP A 8 5.85 23.44 -55.34
CA ASP A 8 5.83 22.45 -54.29
C ASP A 8 4.39 22.32 -53.76
N ALA A 9 3.70 21.29 -54.23
CA ALA A 9 2.46 20.85 -53.64
C ALA A 9 2.78 20.08 -52.36
N THR A 10 2.89 20.82 -51.24
CA THR A 10 2.89 20.22 -49.90
C THR A 10 1.53 19.55 -49.71
N PRO A 11 1.46 18.22 -49.47
CA PRO A 11 0.19 17.59 -49.19
C PRO A 11 -0.37 18.18 -47.89
N ALA A 12 -1.62 18.71 -47.98
CA ALA A 12 -2.37 19.19 -46.86
C ALA A 12 -2.51 18.06 -45.83
N ALA A 13 -1.91 18.25 -44.66
CA ALA A 13 -2.12 17.37 -43.53
C ALA A 13 -3.61 17.34 -43.18
N PRO A 14 -4.18 16.17 -42.87
CA PRO A 14 -5.58 16.06 -42.50
C PRO A 14 -5.85 16.87 -41.22
N ALA A 15 -6.64 17.96 -41.41
CA ALA A 15 -7.10 18.82 -40.32
C ALA A 15 -8.20 18.09 -39.55
N GLY A 16 -7.83 17.21 -38.61
CA GLY A 16 -8.85 16.47 -37.86
C GLY A 16 -8.47 15.92 -36.50
N GLU A 17 -7.20 15.93 -36.04
CA GLU A 17 -6.85 15.20 -34.82
C GLU A 17 -6.09 15.93 -33.67
N PRO A 18 -5.78 17.22 -33.69
CA PRO A 18 -5.12 17.84 -32.53
C PRO A 18 -6.05 18.08 -31.33
N HIS A 19 -7.37 18.24 -31.55
CA HIS A 19 -8.30 18.61 -30.47
C HIS A 19 -8.61 17.44 -29.53
N LEU A 20 -8.81 16.23 -30.05
CA LEU A 20 -9.18 15.07 -29.21
C LEU A 20 -8.03 14.62 -28.31
N ALA A 21 -6.80 14.63 -28.81
CA ALA A 21 -5.63 14.29 -28.01
C ALA A 21 -5.34 15.36 -26.94
N GLY A 22 -5.53 16.64 -27.27
CA GLY A 22 -5.38 17.75 -26.32
C GLY A 22 -6.42 17.71 -25.21
N ASP A 23 -7.69 17.44 -25.55
CA ASP A 23 -8.78 17.31 -24.58
C ASP A 23 -8.63 16.08 -23.68
N ALA A 24 -8.19 14.95 -24.22
CA ALA A 24 -7.90 13.76 -23.43
C ALA A 24 -6.75 14.00 -22.45
N ALA A 25 -5.66 14.61 -22.91
CA ALA A 25 -4.52 14.98 -22.07
C ALA A 25 -4.91 16.01 -20.99
N ALA A 26 -5.74 16.99 -21.32
CA ALA A 26 -6.25 17.98 -20.36
C ALA A 26 -7.17 17.34 -19.32
N ARG A 27 -8.04 16.40 -19.71
CA ARG A 27 -8.89 15.64 -18.79
C ARG A 27 -8.08 14.71 -17.88
N CYS A 28 -7.09 13.99 -18.43
CA CYS A 28 -6.16 13.17 -17.63
C CYS A 28 -5.36 14.03 -16.66
N GLY A 29 -4.89 15.21 -17.09
CA GLY A 29 -4.20 16.16 -16.23
C GLY A 29 -5.11 16.74 -15.13
N GLY A 30 -6.37 17.00 -15.44
CA GLY A 30 -7.38 17.42 -14.47
C GLY A 30 -7.69 16.36 -13.43
N LEU A 31 -7.93 15.11 -13.85
CA LEU A 31 -8.14 13.97 -12.97
C LEU A 31 -6.92 13.67 -12.10
N HIS A 32 -5.71 13.76 -12.65
CA HIS A 32 -4.48 13.59 -11.89
C HIS A 32 -4.31 14.67 -10.81
N ARG A 33 -4.61 15.95 -11.12
CA ARG A 33 -4.58 17.04 -10.15
C ARG A 33 -5.62 16.87 -9.05
N LEU A 34 -6.83 16.37 -9.40
CA LEU A 34 -7.88 16.03 -8.45
C LEU A 34 -7.44 14.88 -7.53
N HIS A 35 -6.90 13.81 -8.10
CA HIS A 35 -6.46 12.64 -7.34
C HIS A 35 -5.30 12.98 -6.38
N MET A 36 -4.37 13.83 -6.81
CA MET A 36 -3.25 14.29 -5.99
C MET A 36 -3.63 15.38 -4.98
N ALA A 37 -4.88 15.84 -4.97
CA ALA A 37 -5.38 16.91 -4.09
C ALA A 37 -4.46 18.14 -4.04
N ARG A 38 -3.80 18.48 -5.15
CA ARG A 38 -2.86 19.61 -5.24
C ARG A 38 -3.52 20.96 -5.04
N PHE A 39 -4.81 21.06 -5.30
CA PHE A 39 -5.65 22.24 -5.06
C PHE A 39 -6.06 22.39 -3.58
N ALA A 40 -5.91 21.32 -2.78
CA ALA A 40 -6.39 21.27 -1.42
C ALA A 40 -5.48 22.05 -0.47
N SER A 41 -6.07 22.83 0.40
CA SER A 41 -5.37 23.42 1.54
C SER A 41 -4.82 22.34 2.47
N PRO A 42 -3.81 22.61 3.31
CA PRO A 42 -3.26 21.62 4.23
C PRO A 42 -4.33 20.94 5.08
N GLY A 43 -5.33 21.67 5.58
CA GLY A 43 -6.43 21.11 6.37
C GLY A 43 -7.28 20.11 5.58
N LEU A 44 -7.58 20.40 4.30
CA LEU A 44 -8.35 19.49 3.46
C LEU A 44 -7.54 18.21 3.12
N ARG A 45 -6.23 18.30 2.95
CA ARG A 45 -5.36 17.11 2.76
C ARG A 45 -5.37 16.21 3.97
N TRP A 46 -5.29 16.78 5.17
CA TRP A 46 -5.39 16.03 6.42
C TRP A 46 -6.76 15.39 6.60
N ALA A 47 -7.83 16.08 6.25
CA ALA A 47 -9.18 15.53 6.28
C ALA A 47 -9.33 14.35 5.30
N LEU A 48 -8.85 14.48 4.06
CA LEU A 48 -8.88 13.40 3.06
C LEU A 48 -8.05 12.18 3.52
N PHE A 49 -6.88 12.42 4.10
CA PHE A 49 -6.07 11.36 4.70
C PHE A 49 -6.82 10.64 5.83
N GLY A 50 -7.44 11.40 6.74
CA GLY A 50 -8.22 10.86 7.85
C GLY A 50 -9.41 10.01 7.36
N PHE A 51 -10.18 10.50 6.38
CA PHE A 51 -11.27 9.73 5.77
C PHE A 51 -10.78 8.48 5.06
N GLY A 52 -9.65 8.53 4.37
CA GLY A 52 -9.02 7.36 3.75
C GLY A 52 -8.65 6.31 4.81
N LEU A 53 -8.04 6.72 5.90
CA LEU A 53 -7.68 5.85 7.03
C LEU A 53 -8.91 5.22 7.69
N LEU A 54 -9.96 6.01 7.94
CA LEU A 54 -11.24 5.51 8.47
C LEU A 54 -11.88 4.50 7.53
N GLY A 55 -11.86 4.74 6.23
CA GLY A 55 -12.34 3.80 5.21
C GLY A 55 -11.57 2.47 5.26
N CYS A 56 -10.25 2.52 5.34
CA CYS A 56 -9.42 1.32 5.49
C CYS A 56 -9.74 0.55 6.77
N LEU A 57 -9.92 1.24 7.91
CA LEU A 57 -10.28 0.63 9.18
C LEU A 57 -11.68 -0.02 9.11
N MET A 58 -12.65 0.63 8.47
CA MET A 58 -14.00 0.08 8.29
C MET A 58 -13.97 -1.21 7.46
N ILE A 59 -13.21 -1.23 6.35
CA ILE A 59 -13.05 -2.42 5.52
C ILE A 59 -12.35 -3.53 6.32
N ALA A 60 -11.25 -3.21 7.01
CA ALA A 60 -10.47 -4.17 7.78
C ALA A 60 -11.31 -4.81 8.90
N THR A 61 -12.04 -4.00 9.69
CA THR A 61 -12.91 -4.50 10.75
C THR A 61 -14.07 -5.33 10.19
N GLY A 62 -14.67 -4.91 9.08
CA GLY A 62 -15.71 -5.66 8.38
C GLY A 62 -15.24 -7.03 7.92
N MET A 63 -14.08 -7.12 7.31
CA MET A 63 -13.47 -8.39 6.87
C MET A 63 -13.15 -9.32 8.04
N VAL A 64 -12.61 -8.78 9.14
CA VAL A 64 -12.31 -9.56 10.35
C VAL A 64 -13.61 -10.11 10.96
N LEU A 65 -14.61 -9.27 11.17
CA LEU A 65 -15.92 -9.67 11.72
C LEU A 65 -16.61 -10.74 10.85
N TRP A 66 -16.58 -10.54 9.53
CA TRP A 66 -17.15 -11.51 8.60
C TRP A 66 -16.42 -12.86 8.70
N SER A 67 -15.09 -12.85 8.73
CA SER A 67 -14.29 -14.07 8.81
C SER A 67 -14.50 -14.80 10.15
N VAL A 68 -14.66 -14.08 11.27
CA VAL A 68 -14.96 -14.67 12.59
C VAL A 68 -16.35 -15.31 12.61
N LYS A 69 -17.38 -14.62 12.10
CA LYS A 69 -18.73 -15.17 12.00
C LYS A 69 -18.78 -16.43 11.14
N ARG A 70 -18.09 -16.38 9.99
CA ARG A 70 -18.05 -17.51 9.06
C ARG A 70 -17.35 -18.72 9.66
N SER A 71 -16.21 -18.55 10.34
CA SER A 71 -15.51 -19.63 11.01
C SER A 71 -16.34 -20.24 12.16
N ALA A 72 -17.04 -19.41 12.92
CA ALA A 72 -17.94 -19.89 13.96
C ALA A 72 -19.12 -20.71 13.40
N GLN A 73 -19.70 -20.32 12.27
CA GLN A 73 -20.75 -21.09 11.59
C GLN A 73 -20.21 -22.43 11.03
N ALA A 74 -18.99 -22.44 10.46
CA ALA A 74 -18.36 -23.66 9.99
C ALA A 74 -18.12 -24.66 11.14
N GLN A 75 -17.63 -24.18 12.28
CA GLN A 75 -17.44 -25.01 13.49
C GLN A 75 -18.76 -25.60 14.02
N ARG A 76 -19.84 -24.81 14.05
CA ARG A 76 -21.17 -25.29 14.47
C ARG A 76 -21.71 -26.39 13.55
N LYS A 77 -21.51 -26.27 12.22
CA LYS A 77 -21.92 -27.31 11.26
C LYS A 77 -21.15 -28.61 11.46
N VAL A 78 -19.85 -28.54 11.79
CA VAL A 78 -19.01 -29.70 12.07
C VAL A 78 -19.44 -30.36 13.40
N ALA A 79 -19.75 -29.58 14.42
CA ALA A 79 -20.18 -30.10 15.73
C ALA A 79 -21.53 -30.81 15.69
N THR A 80 -22.39 -30.50 14.71
CA THR A 80 -23.69 -31.16 14.50
C THR A 80 -23.61 -32.48 13.69
N GLN A 81 -22.46 -32.80 13.10
CA GLN A 81 -22.24 -34.03 12.38
C GLN A 81 -21.71 -35.11 13.34
N ALA A 82 -22.44 -36.20 13.47
CA ALA A 82 -22.21 -37.29 14.44
C ALA A 82 -20.92 -38.12 14.24
N THR A 83 -20.04 -37.75 13.32
CA THR A 83 -18.79 -38.46 13.07
C THR A 83 -17.59 -37.59 13.42
N PRO A 84 -16.71 -37.96 14.37
CA PRO A 84 -15.50 -37.20 14.68
C PRO A 84 -14.44 -37.41 13.59
N ALA A 85 -14.59 -36.74 12.46
CA ALA A 85 -13.53 -36.62 11.48
C ALA A 85 -12.50 -35.56 11.93
N PRO A 86 -11.20 -35.70 11.59
CA PRO A 86 -10.20 -34.69 11.95
C PRO A 86 -10.63 -33.31 11.43
N GLN A 87 -10.79 -32.38 12.37
CA GLN A 87 -11.37 -31.03 12.15
C GLN A 87 -10.42 -30.14 11.30
N ARG A 88 -10.24 -30.49 10.03
CA ARG A 88 -9.59 -29.61 9.09
C ARG A 88 -10.63 -28.62 8.54
N LEU A 89 -10.39 -27.33 8.74
CA LEU A 89 -11.21 -26.27 8.14
C LEU A 89 -11.32 -26.51 6.62
N PRO A 90 -12.51 -26.33 6.01
CA PRO A 90 -12.69 -26.41 4.57
C PRO A 90 -11.68 -25.54 3.84
N LEU A 91 -11.21 -25.98 2.67
CA LEU A 91 -10.21 -25.25 1.87
C LEU A 91 -10.58 -23.78 1.66
N GLY A 92 -11.85 -23.48 1.38
CA GLY A 92 -12.34 -22.11 1.21
C GLY A 92 -12.15 -21.24 2.45
N GLU A 93 -12.32 -21.80 3.66
CA GLU A 93 -12.10 -21.06 4.92
C GLU A 93 -10.61 -20.76 5.14
N ARG A 94 -9.74 -21.70 4.79
CA ARG A 94 -8.29 -21.52 4.87
C ARG A 94 -7.81 -20.45 3.88
N MET A 95 -8.34 -20.48 2.65
CA MET A 95 -8.03 -19.47 1.62
C MET A 95 -8.45 -18.07 2.07
N VAL A 96 -9.68 -17.92 2.56
CA VAL A 96 -10.16 -16.62 3.05
C VAL A 96 -9.32 -16.12 4.23
N ALA A 97 -8.98 -17.02 5.17
CA ALA A 97 -8.13 -16.63 6.30
C ALA A 97 -6.72 -16.19 5.85
N GLY A 98 -6.13 -16.91 4.90
CA GLY A 98 -4.83 -16.57 4.32
C GLY A 98 -4.85 -15.26 3.54
N LEU A 99 -5.87 -15.05 2.71
CA LEU A 99 -6.07 -13.80 1.98
C LEU A 99 -6.23 -12.60 2.93
N ASN A 100 -6.97 -12.76 4.03
CA ASN A 100 -7.10 -11.70 5.03
C ASN A 100 -5.75 -11.35 5.69
N ILE A 101 -4.90 -12.34 5.99
CA ILE A 101 -3.55 -12.09 6.51
C ILE A 101 -2.72 -11.33 5.48
N GLY A 102 -2.69 -11.81 4.25
CA GLY A 102 -1.91 -11.19 3.18
C GLY A 102 -2.39 -9.79 2.80
N THR A 103 -3.70 -9.52 2.86
CA THR A 103 -4.21 -8.18 2.55
C THR A 103 -4.11 -7.23 3.75
N LEU A 104 -4.62 -7.60 4.92
CA LEU A 104 -4.70 -6.68 6.08
C LEU A 104 -3.35 -6.45 6.76
N ALA A 105 -2.50 -7.48 6.84
CA ALA A 105 -1.18 -7.38 7.43
C ALA A 105 -0.06 -7.25 6.38
N GLY A 106 -0.21 -7.91 5.23
CA GLY A 106 0.80 -7.92 4.17
C GLY A 106 0.89 -6.61 3.40
N LEU A 107 -0.21 -5.89 3.16
CA LEU A 107 -0.17 -4.58 2.49
C LEU A 107 0.59 -3.53 3.30
N PRO A 108 0.34 -3.33 4.62
CA PRO A 108 1.18 -2.45 5.42
C PRO A 108 2.67 -2.81 5.38
N LEU A 109 3.01 -4.10 5.40
CA LEU A 109 4.39 -4.56 5.26
C LEU A 109 4.97 -4.18 3.90
N ALA A 110 4.24 -4.43 2.81
CA ALA A 110 4.67 -4.09 1.47
C ALA A 110 4.85 -2.58 1.27
N CYS A 111 3.98 -1.75 1.86
CA CYS A 111 4.13 -0.29 1.86
C CYS A 111 5.42 0.14 2.58
N ALA A 112 5.73 -0.44 3.74
CA ALA A 112 6.97 -0.13 4.46
C ALA A 112 8.21 -0.53 3.66
N VAL A 113 8.19 -1.71 3.02
CA VAL A 113 9.29 -2.17 2.16
C VAL A 113 9.44 -1.29 0.92
N PHE A 114 8.35 -0.85 0.30
CA PHE A 114 8.39 0.12 -0.81
C PHE A 114 9.06 1.44 -0.40
N LEU A 115 8.68 1.99 0.75
CA LEU A 115 9.30 3.21 1.29
C LEU A 115 10.78 3.01 1.64
N ALA A 116 11.14 1.85 2.19
CA ALA A 116 12.53 1.49 2.46
C ALA A 116 13.33 1.33 1.16
N ALA A 117 12.77 0.65 0.16
CA ALA A 117 13.40 0.50 -1.16
C ALA A 117 13.66 1.87 -1.83
N ASN A 118 12.70 2.80 -1.73
CA ASN A 118 12.87 4.17 -2.22
C ASN A 118 14.05 4.90 -1.58
N ARG A 119 14.45 4.54 -0.35
CA ARG A 119 15.60 5.12 0.35
C ARG A 119 16.91 4.40 0.06
N LEU A 120 16.86 3.08 -0.11
CA LEU A 120 18.04 2.23 -0.22
C LEU A 120 18.53 2.04 -1.65
N LEU A 121 17.63 2.16 -2.66
CA LEU A 121 18.01 1.97 -4.05
C LEU A 121 18.81 3.17 -4.58
N PRO A 122 19.94 2.94 -5.27
CA PRO A 122 20.75 3.99 -5.89
C PRO A 122 19.94 4.83 -6.87
N LEU A 123 20.25 6.13 -6.95
CA LEU A 123 19.54 7.06 -7.86
C LEU A 123 19.83 6.78 -9.33
N GLU A 124 21.01 6.22 -9.61
CA GLU A 124 21.47 5.94 -10.97
C GLU A 124 20.92 4.61 -11.53
N LEU A 125 20.13 3.87 -10.75
CA LEU A 125 19.60 2.58 -11.19
C LEU A 125 18.64 2.76 -12.37
N PRO A 126 18.94 2.19 -13.56
CA PRO A 126 17.97 2.14 -14.65
C PRO A 126 16.73 1.40 -14.18
N GLN A 127 15.53 1.90 -14.45
CA GLN A 127 14.26 1.28 -14.04
C GLN A 127 14.05 1.21 -12.50
N ARG A 128 14.57 2.21 -11.78
CA ARG A 128 14.42 2.30 -10.32
C ARG A 128 12.96 2.18 -9.88
N ALA A 129 12.04 2.86 -10.56
CA ALA A 129 10.60 2.80 -10.23
C ALA A 129 10.02 1.40 -10.36
N ASP A 130 10.43 0.64 -11.39
CA ASP A 130 9.98 -0.75 -11.58
C ASP A 130 10.56 -1.67 -10.49
N THR A 131 11.79 -1.41 -10.06
CA THR A 131 12.42 -2.16 -8.96
C THR A 131 11.72 -1.88 -7.61
N GLU A 132 11.35 -0.63 -7.33
CA GLU A 132 10.58 -0.26 -6.15
C GLU A 132 9.21 -0.96 -6.14
N LEU A 133 8.52 -0.97 -7.28
CA LEU A 133 7.25 -1.68 -7.47
C LEU A 133 7.42 -3.20 -7.34
N ALA A 134 8.50 -3.76 -7.88
CA ALA A 134 8.80 -5.18 -7.74
C ALA A 134 9.02 -5.57 -6.28
N CYS A 135 9.71 -4.76 -5.48
CA CYS A 135 9.86 -4.96 -4.04
C CYS A 135 8.51 -4.97 -3.31
N PHE A 136 7.61 -4.03 -3.66
CA PHE A 136 6.26 -3.98 -3.11
C PHE A 136 5.48 -5.26 -3.41
N PHE A 137 5.35 -5.62 -4.70
CA PHE A 137 4.54 -6.78 -5.10
C PHE A 137 5.15 -8.11 -4.66
N ALA A 138 6.47 -8.24 -4.65
CA ALA A 138 7.16 -9.42 -4.14
C ALA A 138 6.87 -9.61 -2.64
N THR A 139 6.99 -8.55 -1.85
CA THR A 139 6.71 -8.60 -0.41
C THR A 139 5.25 -8.93 -0.15
N TRP A 140 4.32 -8.29 -0.87
CA TRP A 140 2.90 -8.58 -0.74
C TRP A 140 2.56 -10.01 -1.16
N GLY A 141 3.10 -10.49 -2.28
CA GLY A 141 2.93 -11.88 -2.73
C GLY A 141 3.47 -12.89 -1.73
N LEU A 142 4.65 -12.63 -1.15
CA LEU A 142 5.21 -13.48 -0.08
C LEU A 142 4.33 -13.49 1.17
N ALA A 143 3.78 -12.34 1.57
CA ALA A 143 2.86 -12.27 2.71
C ALA A 143 1.56 -13.03 2.44
N LEU A 144 1.02 -13.00 1.20
CA LEU A 144 -0.14 -13.81 0.79
C LEU A 144 0.18 -15.31 0.87
N VAL A 145 1.29 -15.74 0.30
CA VAL A 145 1.74 -17.15 0.34
C VAL A 145 1.93 -17.61 1.78
N TRP A 146 2.60 -16.79 2.59
CA TRP A 146 2.80 -17.07 4.01
C TRP A 146 1.46 -17.24 4.75
N GLY A 147 0.50 -16.33 4.52
CA GLY A 147 -0.82 -16.40 5.11
C GLY A 147 -1.61 -17.67 4.73
N LEU A 148 -1.41 -18.19 3.51
CA LEU A 148 -2.04 -19.41 3.03
C LEU A 148 -1.39 -20.69 3.60
N LEU A 149 -0.07 -20.67 3.80
CA LEU A 149 0.70 -21.85 4.22
C LEU A 149 0.78 -22.00 5.75
N CYS A 150 0.85 -20.88 6.47
CA CYS A 150 1.08 -20.90 7.92
C CYS A 150 -0.20 -21.04 8.73
N PRO A 151 -0.11 -21.60 9.97
CA PRO A 151 -1.21 -21.58 10.91
C PRO A 151 -1.69 -20.15 11.15
N ARG A 152 -3.01 -19.97 11.22
CA ARG A 152 -3.66 -18.65 11.28
C ARG A 152 -3.02 -17.71 12.31
N ARG A 153 -2.73 -18.19 13.52
CA ARG A 153 -2.12 -17.39 14.59
C ARG A 153 -0.70 -16.93 14.24
N LEU A 154 0.16 -17.88 13.81
CA LEU A 154 1.53 -17.57 13.39
C LEU A 154 1.55 -16.67 12.16
N GLY A 155 0.63 -16.87 11.22
CA GLY A 155 0.51 -16.03 10.04
C GLY A 155 0.27 -14.54 10.41
N TRP A 156 -0.69 -14.26 11.27
CA TRP A 156 -0.98 -12.91 11.74
C TRP A 156 0.15 -12.29 12.54
N THR A 157 0.65 -12.99 13.56
CA THR A 157 1.69 -12.43 14.46
C THR A 157 3.00 -12.18 13.74
N ALA A 158 3.41 -13.07 12.83
CA ALA A 158 4.65 -12.90 12.08
C ALA A 158 4.57 -11.72 11.10
N VAL A 159 3.53 -11.65 10.28
CA VAL A 159 3.41 -10.60 9.26
C VAL A 159 3.21 -9.22 9.90
N LEU A 160 2.36 -9.12 10.95
CA LEU A 160 2.17 -7.87 11.69
C LEU A 160 3.45 -7.45 12.44
N GLY A 161 4.17 -8.40 13.04
CA GLY A 161 5.44 -8.12 13.71
C GLY A 161 6.51 -7.62 12.75
N LEU A 162 6.62 -8.24 11.57
CA LEU A 162 7.51 -7.75 10.49
C LEU A 162 7.09 -6.38 9.99
N ALA A 163 5.80 -6.14 9.81
CA ALA A 163 5.29 -4.83 9.41
C ALA A 163 5.62 -3.77 10.47
N ALA A 164 5.39 -4.07 11.75
CA ALA A 164 5.72 -3.17 12.85
C ALA A 164 7.21 -2.80 12.87
N ALA A 165 8.09 -3.80 12.73
CA ALA A 165 9.53 -3.59 12.67
C ALA A 165 9.94 -2.77 11.44
N ALA A 166 9.36 -3.07 10.26
CA ALA A 166 9.66 -2.34 9.03
C ALA A 166 9.24 -0.85 9.13
N TRP A 167 8.05 -0.55 9.66
CA TRP A 167 7.60 0.83 9.87
C TRP A 167 8.46 1.57 10.90
N ALA A 168 8.84 0.92 12.00
CA ALA A 168 9.73 1.51 13.02
C ALA A 168 11.15 1.76 12.50
N LEU A 169 11.59 0.97 11.49
CA LEU A 169 12.92 1.12 10.89
C LEU A 169 12.99 2.33 9.93
N LEU A 170 11.87 2.79 9.34
CA LEU A 170 11.88 3.90 8.38
C LEU A 170 12.49 5.19 8.93
N PRO A 171 12.16 5.67 10.15
CA PRO A 171 12.85 6.84 10.71
C PRO A 171 14.34 6.65 10.94
N VAL A 172 14.78 5.42 11.25
CA VAL A 172 16.21 5.09 11.36
C VAL A 172 16.87 5.19 9.99
N LEU A 173 16.24 4.66 8.95
CA LEU A 173 16.73 4.82 7.57
C LEU A 173 16.77 6.29 7.15
N ASN A 174 15.77 7.09 7.51
CA ASN A 174 15.79 8.53 7.28
C ASN A 174 16.99 9.18 7.96
N ALA A 175 17.29 8.82 9.20
CA ALA A 175 18.44 9.36 9.94
C ALA A 175 19.79 8.98 9.30
N LEU A 176 19.87 7.82 8.64
CA LEU A 176 21.09 7.36 7.99
C LEU A 176 21.26 7.87 6.56
N THR A 177 20.16 8.19 5.87
CA THR A 177 20.17 8.49 4.43
C THR A 177 19.87 9.95 4.10
N THR A 178 19.31 10.73 5.04
CA THR A 178 18.91 12.12 4.79
C THR A 178 19.31 13.04 5.96
N SER A 179 19.48 14.33 5.66
CA SER A 179 19.65 15.38 6.68
C SER A 179 18.33 15.78 7.36
N ALA A 180 17.17 15.39 6.80
CA ALA A 180 15.84 15.73 7.30
C ALA A 180 15.30 14.57 8.17
N HIS A 181 15.95 14.28 9.28
CA HIS A 181 15.54 13.26 10.24
C HIS A 181 15.04 13.88 11.54
N LEU A 182 14.36 13.11 12.38
CA LEU A 182 13.71 13.57 13.62
C LEU A 182 14.64 14.41 14.52
N GLY A 183 15.91 14.00 14.65
CA GLY A 183 16.91 14.69 15.46
C GLY A 183 17.30 16.08 14.95
N ALA A 184 17.13 16.35 13.65
CA ALA A 184 17.41 17.63 13.04
C ALA A 184 16.14 18.50 12.88
N THR A 185 15.02 17.86 12.51
CA THR A 185 13.77 18.56 12.19
C THR A 185 13.02 19.07 13.44
N LEU A 186 13.08 18.32 14.56
CA LEU A 186 12.45 18.75 15.81
C LEU A 186 13.08 20.02 16.39
N PRO A 187 14.42 20.13 16.54
CA PRO A 187 15.04 21.38 17.01
C PRO A 187 14.88 22.54 16.05
N ALA A 188 14.81 22.26 14.73
CA ALA A 188 14.62 23.29 13.70
C ALA A 188 13.17 23.78 13.62
N GLY A 189 12.21 23.17 14.31
CA GLY A 189 10.79 23.51 14.23
C GLY A 189 10.12 23.09 12.93
N ASP A 190 10.73 22.19 12.14
CA ASP A 190 10.19 21.70 10.87
C ASP A 190 9.22 20.54 11.10
N TRP A 191 8.02 20.90 11.55
CA TRP A 191 6.96 19.93 11.90
C TRP A 191 6.49 19.06 10.74
N THR A 192 6.69 19.48 9.50
CA THR A 192 6.23 18.71 8.33
C THR A 192 6.99 17.39 8.21
N TRP A 193 8.32 17.44 8.30
CA TRP A 193 9.16 16.26 8.23
C TRP A 193 9.15 15.47 9.54
N ALA A 194 9.13 16.15 10.68
CA ALA A 194 9.02 15.50 11.98
C ALA A 194 7.71 14.69 12.11
N ALA A 195 6.58 15.24 11.64
CA ALA A 195 5.29 14.56 11.66
C ALA A 195 5.29 13.27 10.82
N LEU A 196 6.03 13.22 9.71
CA LEU A 196 6.15 12.02 8.89
C LEU A 196 6.84 10.87 9.65
N ASP A 197 7.98 11.15 10.26
CA ASP A 197 8.71 10.16 11.05
C ASP A 197 7.91 9.70 12.28
N LEU A 198 7.21 10.62 12.94
CA LEU A 198 6.30 10.30 14.04
C LEU A 198 5.14 9.42 13.59
N ALA A 199 4.58 9.67 12.40
CA ALA A 199 3.53 8.83 11.81
C ALA A 199 4.03 7.40 11.54
N PHE A 200 5.26 7.25 11.06
CA PHE A 200 5.88 5.94 10.86
C PHE A 200 6.06 5.19 12.18
N LEU A 201 6.55 5.86 13.22
CA LEU A 201 6.68 5.27 14.56
C LEU A 201 5.31 4.89 15.14
N ALA A 202 4.31 5.75 14.98
CA ALA A 202 2.95 5.47 15.45
C ALA A 202 2.35 4.26 14.72
N ALA A 203 2.53 4.16 13.40
CA ALA A 203 2.09 3.00 12.62
C ALA A 203 2.78 1.71 13.10
N GLY A 204 4.11 1.75 13.28
CA GLY A 204 4.88 0.63 13.83
C GLY A 204 4.40 0.22 15.23
N ALA A 205 4.16 1.18 16.11
CA ALA A 205 3.67 0.94 17.47
C ALA A 205 2.27 0.29 17.49
N VAL A 206 1.34 0.78 16.68
CA VAL A 206 -0.02 0.23 16.55
C VAL A 206 0.04 -1.21 16.04
N LEU A 207 0.77 -1.46 14.95
CA LEU A 207 0.93 -2.80 14.38
C LEU A 207 1.60 -3.76 15.37
N GLY A 208 2.62 -3.29 16.09
CA GLY A 208 3.31 -4.05 17.12
C GLY A 208 2.40 -4.38 18.32
N ALA A 209 1.59 -3.43 18.77
CA ALA A 209 0.62 -3.65 19.84
C ALA A 209 -0.43 -4.71 19.44
N VAL A 210 -0.93 -4.65 18.21
CA VAL A 210 -1.86 -5.66 17.68
C VAL A 210 -1.20 -7.02 17.60
N ALA A 211 0.03 -7.10 17.06
CA ALA A 211 0.79 -8.36 16.99
C ALA A 211 1.02 -8.96 18.37
N TRP A 212 1.41 -8.14 19.34
CA TRP A 212 1.62 -8.54 20.72
C TRP A 212 0.35 -9.05 21.38
N HIS A 213 -0.77 -8.34 21.20
CA HIS A 213 -2.05 -8.76 21.73
C HIS A 213 -2.48 -10.12 21.18
N LEU A 214 -2.35 -10.31 19.87
CA LEU A 214 -2.64 -11.59 19.20
C LEU A 214 -1.69 -12.71 19.63
N HIS A 215 -0.45 -12.39 20.01
CA HIS A 215 0.52 -13.38 20.47
C HIS A 215 0.18 -13.90 21.88
N ARG A 216 -0.37 -13.05 22.75
CA ARG A 216 -0.71 -13.40 24.14
C ARG A 216 -2.00 -14.19 24.28
N HIS A 217 -2.96 -14.02 23.35
CA HIS A 217 -4.27 -14.68 23.33
C HIS A 217 -4.36 -15.74 22.25
#